data_bec3746c410aa943cbbc1ef857f51fc1
#
_entry.id   bec3746c410aa943cbbc1ef857f51fc1
#
_cell.length_a   1.000
_cell.length_b   1.000
_cell.length_c   1.000
_cell.angle_alpha   90.00
_cell.angle_beta   90.00
_cell.angle_gamma   90.00
#
_symmetry.space_group_name_H-M   'P 1'
#
loop_
_entity.id
_entity.type
_entity.pdbx_description
1 polymer ?
#
loop_
_entity_poly.entity_id
_entity_poly.type
_entity_poly.pdbx_seq_one_letter_code
_entity_poly.pdbx_strand_id
1 'polypeptide(L)'
;SYSFDGTMVPIHDSGFKFEWRDPIFNSPQALQSQADAQRGSVEDVQRRYVDYIFNGFRDKAGNFAVFDGLTWKGLRDDERVAQIDLGASGLNIDFTSGTATSQAIRAGAIALRDQMRRVNNQYAEQTWYVSGEIISNLERYFSDNFQSGTIMDEILKLTGVAAIKEDSQLSGNEIVIVPLG
;
A
#
# COMPACT_ATOMS: atom_id res chain seq x y z
N SER A 1 5.37 -18.12 32.34
CA SER A 1 5.47 -18.81 31.05
C SER A 1 5.88 -17.78 30.00
N TYR A 2 7.03 -17.95 29.38
CA TYR A 2 7.45 -17.14 28.25
C TYR A 2 6.92 -17.81 26.99
N SER A 3 6.10 -17.13 26.19
CA SER A 3 5.77 -17.56 24.83
C SER A 3 6.70 -16.84 23.84
N PHE A 4 7.32 -17.60 22.97
CA PHE A 4 8.09 -17.05 21.87
C PHE A 4 7.12 -16.86 20.69
N ASP A 5 7.00 -15.62 20.24
CA ASP A 5 6.33 -15.31 18.98
C ASP A 5 7.41 -15.23 17.89
N GLY A 6 7.22 -15.99 16.83
CA GLY A 6 8.15 -16.07 15.72
C GLY A 6 7.43 -15.80 14.40
N THR A 7 8.13 -15.25 13.44
CA THR A 7 7.64 -15.10 12.08
C THR A 7 8.66 -15.61 11.08
N MET A 8 8.17 -16.16 9.97
CA MET A 8 9.02 -16.56 8.84
C MET A 8 9.39 -15.32 8.03
N VAL A 9 10.66 -15.18 7.68
CA VAL A 9 11.13 -14.15 6.74
C VAL A 9 11.47 -14.85 5.43
N PRO A 10 10.64 -14.71 4.38
CA PRO A 10 10.94 -15.32 3.10
C PRO A 10 12.12 -14.62 2.43
N ILE A 11 12.99 -15.40 1.81
CA ILE A 11 14.06 -14.90 0.94
C ILE A 11 13.58 -15.08 -0.49
N HIS A 12 13.61 -13.99 -1.25
CA HIS A 12 13.29 -13.99 -2.67
C HIS A 12 14.52 -13.59 -3.48
N ASP A 13 14.81 -14.37 -4.50
CA ASP A 13 15.81 -14.04 -5.49
C ASP A 13 15.19 -14.07 -6.89
N SER A 14 15.73 -13.26 -7.76
CA SER A 14 15.41 -13.23 -9.19
C SER A 14 16.71 -13.22 -9.97
N GLY A 15 16.76 -14.03 -11.00
CA GLY A 15 17.96 -14.19 -11.80
C GLY A 15 17.64 -14.24 -13.29
N PHE A 16 18.66 -13.97 -14.08
CA PHE A 16 18.61 -14.15 -15.53
C PHE A 16 19.83 -14.97 -15.97
N LYS A 17 19.67 -15.69 -17.08
CA LYS A 17 20.74 -16.52 -17.63
C LYS A 17 21.04 -16.07 -19.06
N PHE A 18 22.30 -15.84 -19.35
CA PHE A 18 22.81 -15.65 -20.71
C PHE A 18 23.71 -16.81 -21.09
N GLU A 19 23.59 -17.28 -22.32
CA GLU A 19 24.54 -18.26 -22.87
C GLU A 19 25.73 -17.52 -23.48
N TRP A 20 26.92 -17.72 -22.93
CA TRP A 20 28.14 -17.07 -23.38
C TRP A 20 28.56 -17.42 -24.83
N ARG A 21 27.95 -18.46 -25.41
CA ARG A 21 28.18 -18.90 -26.80
C ARG A 21 27.28 -18.22 -27.82
N ASP A 22 26.34 -17.38 -27.36
CA ASP A 22 25.49 -16.65 -28.27
C ASP A 22 26.35 -15.64 -29.04
N PRO A 23 26.41 -15.71 -30.40
CA PRO A 23 27.20 -14.80 -31.22
C PRO A 23 26.76 -13.34 -31.11
N ILE A 24 25.58 -13.09 -30.57
CA ILE A 24 25.04 -11.75 -30.33
C ILE A 24 25.65 -11.14 -29.03
N PHE A 25 26.28 -11.93 -28.18
CA PHE A 25 26.74 -11.53 -26.85
C PHE A 25 27.68 -10.30 -26.83
N ASN A 26 28.48 -10.13 -27.89
CA ASN A 26 29.42 -9.02 -28.01
C ASN A 26 28.88 -7.82 -28.81
N SER A 27 27.60 -7.83 -29.16
CA SER A 27 26.98 -6.68 -29.86
C SER A 27 26.52 -5.60 -28.85
N PRO A 28 26.47 -4.32 -29.25
CA PRO A 28 25.89 -3.27 -28.41
C PRO A 28 24.46 -3.56 -27.96
N GLN A 29 23.67 -4.24 -28.83
CA GLN A 29 22.30 -4.66 -28.52
C GLN A 29 22.24 -5.74 -27.42
N ALA A 30 23.21 -6.66 -27.39
CA ALA A 30 23.28 -7.66 -26.35
C ALA A 30 23.61 -7.06 -24.97
N LEU A 31 24.50 -6.06 -24.92
CA LEU A 31 24.81 -5.33 -23.68
C LEU A 31 23.59 -4.56 -23.19
N GLN A 32 22.83 -3.93 -24.08
CA GLN A 32 21.60 -3.27 -23.71
C GLN A 32 20.54 -4.24 -23.19
N SER A 33 20.39 -5.40 -23.86
CA SER A 33 19.49 -6.49 -23.41
C SER A 33 19.88 -7.03 -22.02
N GLN A 34 21.18 -7.13 -21.72
CA GLN A 34 21.65 -7.53 -20.38
C GLN A 34 21.28 -6.49 -19.33
N ALA A 35 21.49 -5.22 -19.61
CA ALA A 35 21.14 -4.14 -18.70
C ALA A 35 19.63 -4.08 -18.42
N ASP A 36 18.82 -4.30 -19.45
CA ASP A 36 17.35 -4.35 -19.34
C ASP A 36 16.90 -5.58 -18.54
N ALA A 37 17.52 -6.75 -18.74
CA ALA A 37 17.23 -7.94 -17.95
C ALA A 37 17.62 -7.78 -16.46
N GLN A 38 18.76 -7.14 -16.18
CA GLN A 38 19.14 -6.81 -14.80
C GLN A 38 18.15 -5.87 -14.13
N ARG A 39 17.74 -4.79 -14.84
CA ARG A 39 16.74 -3.86 -14.35
C ARG A 39 15.42 -4.56 -14.06
N GLY A 40 14.94 -5.39 -15.01
CA GLY A 40 13.71 -6.16 -14.84
C GLY A 40 13.76 -7.11 -13.63
N SER A 41 14.90 -7.75 -13.38
CA SER A 41 15.10 -8.60 -12.20
C SER A 41 15.00 -7.81 -10.89
N VAL A 42 15.60 -6.62 -10.83
CA VAL A 42 15.50 -5.76 -9.64
C VAL A 42 14.07 -5.29 -9.40
N GLU A 43 13.40 -4.86 -10.47
CA GLU A 43 11.99 -4.43 -10.39
C GLU A 43 11.07 -5.59 -9.95
N ASP A 44 11.30 -6.81 -10.42
CA ASP A 44 10.55 -8.00 -10.01
C ASP A 44 10.73 -8.30 -8.53
N VAL A 45 11.97 -8.25 -8.03
CA VAL A 45 12.25 -8.42 -6.59
C VAL A 45 11.54 -7.34 -5.76
N GLN A 46 11.63 -6.08 -6.17
CA GLN A 46 11.00 -4.98 -5.46
C GLN A 46 9.47 -5.15 -5.44
N ARG A 47 8.86 -5.48 -6.57
CA ARG A 47 7.41 -5.71 -6.67
C ARG A 47 6.96 -6.85 -5.76
N ARG A 48 7.68 -7.99 -5.76
CA ARG A 48 7.36 -9.12 -4.90
C ARG A 48 7.57 -8.80 -3.42
N TYR A 49 8.59 -8.01 -3.10
CA TYR A 49 8.81 -7.57 -1.73
C TYR A 49 7.62 -6.76 -1.20
N VAL A 50 7.13 -5.81 -1.98
CA VAL A 50 5.94 -5.03 -1.62
C VAL A 50 4.69 -5.92 -1.53
N ASP A 51 4.51 -6.84 -2.48
CA ASP A 51 3.41 -7.82 -2.44
C ASP A 51 3.43 -8.65 -1.15
N TYR A 52 4.61 -9.11 -0.70
CA TYR A 52 4.72 -9.86 0.56
C TYR A 52 4.38 -9.02 1.79
N ILE A 53 4.67 -7.72 1.78
CA ILE A 53 4.30 -6.82 2.87
C ILE A 53 2.77 -6.74 2.98
N PHE A 54 2.07 -6.60 1.86
CA PHE A 54 0.61 -6.44 1.86
C PHE A 54 -0.13 -7.77 2.01
N ASN A 55 0.25 -8.79 1.24
CA ASN A 55 -0.51 -10.03 1.07
C ASN A 55 0.09 -11.23 1.82
N GLY A 56 1.27 -11.08 2.41
CA GLY A 56 1.99 -12.16 3.04
C GLY A 56 2.58 -13.15 2.04
N PHE A 57 3.26 -14.18 2.56
CA PHE A 57 3.85 -15.22 1.72
C PHE A 57 2.88 -16.38 1.54
N ARG A 58 2.43 -16.58 0.30
CA ARG A 58 1.43 -17.59 -0.07
C ARG A 58 2.03 -18.64 -0.99
N ASP A 59 1.54 -19.86 -0.88
CA ASP A 59 1.85 -20.95 -1.79
C ASP A 59 1.10 -20.80 -3.13
N LYS A 60 1.35 -21.72 -4.07
CA LYS A 60 0.69 -21.73 -5.39
C LYS A 60 -0.83 -21.93 -5.33
N ALA A 61 -1.35 -22.44 -4.22
CA ALA A 61 -2.77 -22.64 -3.99
C ALA A 61 -3.43 -21.41 -3.31
N GLY A 62 -2.64 -20.39 -2.97
CA GLY A 62 -3.12 -19.16 -2.33
C GLY A 62 -3.20 -19.26 -0.80
N ASN A 63 -2.80 -20.37 -0.18
CA ASN A 63 -2.72 -20.48 1.27
C ASN A 63 -1.45 -19.85 1.80
N PHE A 64 -1.46 -19.40 3.07
CA PHE A 64 -0.21 -18.96 3.69
C PHE A 64 0.79 -20.11 3.73
N ALA A 65 1.98 -19.87 3.21
CA ALA A 65 3.06 -20.85 3.30
C ALA A 65 3.46 -21.03 4.76
N VAL A 66 3.60 -22.27 5.17
CA VAL A 66 3.96 -22.65 6.55
C VAL A 66 5.34 -23.28 6.53
N PHE A 67 6.23 -22.77 7.36
CA PHE A 67 7.54 -23.36 7.60
C PHE A 67 7.77 -23.50 9.10
N ASP A 68 7.93 -24.72 9.56
CA ASP A 68 8.10 -25.06 10.99
C ASP A 68 7.00 -24.45 11.89
N GLY A 69 5.75 -24.47 11.40
CA GLY A 69 4.60 -23.88 12.12
C GLY A 69 4.51 -22.34 12.05
N LEU A 70 5.47 -21.68 11.42
CA LEU A 70 5.50 -20.23 11.26
C LEU A 70 4.96 -19.82 9.90
N THR A 71 4.27 -18.68 9.88
CA THR A 71 3.73 -18.05 8.67
C THR A 71 4.13 -16.59 8.59
N TRP A 72 4.20 -16.06 7.37
CA TRP A 72 4.26 -14.61 7.15
C TRP A 72 2.89 -14.15 6.65
N LYS A 73 2.14 -13.48 7.54
CA LYS A 73 0.88 -12.80 7.19
C LYS A 73 1.22 -11.36 6.80
N GLY A 74 0.64 -10.88 5.70
CA GLY A 74 0.80 -9.48 5.30
C GLY A 74 -0.10 -8.53 6.10
N LEU A 75 0.02 -7.24 5.84
CA LEU A 75 -0.76 -6.20 6.53
C LEU A 75 -2.28 -6.43 6.47
N ARG A 76 -2.77 -7.09 5.42
CA ARG A 76 -4.20 -7.38 5.24
C ARG A 76 -4.73 -8.47 6.16
N ASP A 77 -3.88 -9.39 6.60
CA ASP A 77 -4.28 -10.62 7.30
C ASP A 77 -3.63 -10.76 8.69
N ASP A 78 -2.74 -9.85 9.07
CA ASP A 78 -2.08 -9.89 10.38
C ASP A 78 -3.01 -9.34 11.46
N GLU A 79 -3.31 -10.17 12.46
CA GLU A 79 -4.21 -9.84 13.57
C GLU A 79 -3.67 -8.71 14.47
N ARG A 80 -2.37 -8.40 14.37
CA ARG A 80 -1.73 -7.29 15.09
C ARG A 80 -1.95 -5.95 14.41
N VAL A 81 -2.40 -5.95 13.17
CA VAL A 81 -2.73 -4.73 12.40
C VAL A 81 -4.19 -4.40 12.64
N ALA A 82 -4.47 -3.20 13.11
CA ALA A 82 -5.84 -2.75 13.33
C ALA A 82 -6.59 -2.62 11.99
N GLN A 83 -7.67 -3.37 11.85
CA GLN A 83 -8.54 -3.35 10.67
C GLN A 83 -9.71 -2.40 10.93
N ILE A 84 -9.95 -1.48 10.01
CA ILE A 84 -11.07 -0.52 10.07
C ILE A 84 -11.96 -0.77 8.85
N ASP A 85 -13.22 -1.12 9.10
CA ASP A 85 -14.20 -1.28 8.03
C ASP A 85 -14.69 0.09 7.54
N LEU A 86 -14.41 0.41 6.28
CA LEU A 86 -14.90 1.62 5.60
C LEU A 86 -16.27 1.41 4.96
N GLY A 87 -16.75 0.18 4.86
CA GLY A 87 -18.04 -0.14 4.26
C GLY A 87 -19.25 0.26 5.12
N ALA A 88 -20.45 -0.13 4.65
CA ALA A 88 -21.71 0.22 5.29
C ALA A 88 -21.89 -0.32 6.72
N SER A 89 -21.20 -1.41 7.06
CA SER A 89 -21.18 -1.99 8.42
C SER A 89 -20.21 -1.29 9.37
N GLY A 90 -19.29 -0.48 8.84
CA GLY A 90 -18.27 0.24 9.59
C GLY A 90 -18.49 1.75 9.60
N LEU A 91 -17.50 2.49 9.10
CA LEU A 91 -17.57 3.97 9.06
C LEU A 91 -18.47 4.52 7.96
N ASN A 92 -18.89 3.70 7.01
CA ASN A 92 -19.69 4.06 5.84
C ASN A 92 -19.08 5.25 5.05
N ILE A 93 -17.82 5.13 4.72
CA ILE A 93 -17.05 6.14 4.00
C ILE A 93 -16.56 5.55 2.69
N ASP A 94 -16.89 6.20 1.58
CA ASP A 94 -16.36 5.85 0.26
C ASP A 94 -15.56 7.01 -0.31
N PHE A 95 -14.24 6.90 -0.23
CA PHE A 95 -13.31 7.87 -0.78
C PHE A 95 -13.17 7.82 -2.30
N THR A 96 -13.70 6.79 -2.96
CA THR A 96 -13.67 6.64 -4.43
C THR A 96 -14.90 7.27 -5.09
N SER A 97 -15.94 7.61 -4.32
CA SER A 97 -17.19 8.11 -4.84
C SER A 97 -17.05 9.47 -5.51
N GLY A 98 -17.12 9.50 -6.84
CA GLY A 98 -17.13 10.73 -7.64
C GLY A 98 -18.41 11.59 -7.45
N THR A 99 -19.46 11.04 -6.85
CA THR A 99 -20.72 11.72 -6.59
C THR A 99 -20.84 12.27 -5.16
N ALA A 100 -19.97 11.81 -4.25
CA ALA A 100 -19.92 12.34 -2.90
C ALA A 100 -19.47 13.80 -2.90
N THR A 101 -20.06 14.61 -2.02
CA THR A 101 -19.63 15.99 -1.86
C THR A 101 -18.24 16.06 -1.24
N SER A 102 -17.48 17.09 -1.59
CA SER A 102 -16.14 17.31 -1.03
C SER A 102 -16.15 17.40 0.50
N GLN A 103 -17.21 17.99 1.06
CA GLN A 103 -17.40 18.06 2.51
C GLN A 103 -17.65 16.68 3.14
N ALA A 104 -18.42 15.81 2.47
CA ALA A 104 -18.65 14.44 2.95
C ALA A 104 -17.35 13.63 2.99
N ILE A 105 -16.51 13.75 1.93
CA ILE A 105 -15.20 13.08 1.88
C ILE A 105 -14.28 13.63 2.99
N ARG A 106 -14.24 14.94 3.19
CA ARG A 106 -13.47 15.56 4.28
C ARG A 106 -13.96 15.12 5.66
N ALA A 107 -15.27 15.03 5.85
CA ALA A 107 -15.85 14.51 7.10
C ALA A 107 -15.48 13.05 7.34
N GLY A 108 -15.47 12.23 6.27
CA GLY A 108 -14.96 10.87 6.31
C GLY A 108 -13.49 10.79 6.72
N ALA A 109 -12.65 11.65 6.17
CA ALA A 109 -11.23 11.72 6.55
C ALA A 109 -11.05 12.11 8.02
N ILE A 110 -11.87 13.01 8.55
CA ILE A 110 -11.87 13.35 9.98
C ILE A 110 -12.25 12.13 10.82
N ALA A 111 -13.32 11.41 10.44
CA ALA A 111 -13.75 10.22 11.17
C ALA A 111 -12.69 9.11 11.16
N LEU A 112 -12.04 8.87 10.03
CA LEU A 112 -10.96 7.89 9.91
C LEU A 112 -9.75 8.28 10.77
N ARG A 113 -9.31 9.53 10.72
CA ARG A 113 -8.24 10.05 11.60
C ARG A 113 -8.63 9.90 13.09
N ASP A 114 -9.86 10.23 13.45
CA ASP A 114 -10.33 10.14 14.83
C ASP A 114 -10.41 8.69 15.30
N GLN A 115 -10.75 7.75 14.42
CA GLN A 115 -10.67 6.31 14.70
C GLN A 115 -9.24 5.90 15.07
N MET A 116 -8.23 6.35 14.30
CA MET A 116 -6.83 6.08 14.61
C MET A 116 -6.42 6.67 15.96
N ARG A 117 -6.81 7.91 16.25
CA ARG A 117 -6.38 8.63 17.45
C ARG A 117 -7.09 8.16 18.71
N ARG A 118 -8.41 8.00 18.66
CA ARG A 118 -9.24 7.75 19.86
C ARG A 118 -9.41 6.26 20.14
N VAL A 119 -9.55 5.43 19.11
CA VAL A 119 -9.78 3.99 19.29
C VAL A 119 -8.45 3.25 19.33
N ASN A 120 -7.53 3.54 18.39
CA ASN A 120 -6.25 2.87 18.31
C ASN A 120 -5.17 3.58 19.15
N ASN A 121 -5.49 4.69 19.81
CA ASN A 121 -4.58 5.47 20.67
C ASN A 121 -3.29 5.92 19.93
N GLN A 122 -3.37 6.18 18.62
CA GLN A 122 -2.26 6.60 17.77
C GLN A 122 -2.33 8.10 17.51
N TYR A 123 -1.56 8.88 18.27
CA TYR A 123 -1.53 10.34 18.17
C TYR A 123 -0.39 10.89 17.31
N ALA A 124 0.53 10.03 16.86
CA ALA A 124 1.60 10.40 15.97
C ALA A 124 1.06 10.94 14.63
N GLU A 125 1.86 11.69 13.92
CA GLU A 125 1.58 12.06 12.53
C GLU A 125 1.47 10.79 11.67
N GLN A 126 0.63 10.84 10.64
CA GLN A 126 0.26 9.69 9.83
C GLN A 126 0.57 9.95 8.38
N THR A 127 1.13 8.94 7.72
CA THR A 127 1.14 8.87 6.26
C THR A 127 0.03 7.92 5.80
N TRP A 128 -0.81 8.37 4.91
CA TRP A 128 -1.89 7.59 4.31
C TRP A 128 -1.45 7.10 2.94
N TYR A 129 -1.38 5.79 2.78
CA TYR A 129 -1.20 5.15 1.48
C TYR A 129 -2.57 4.76 0.95
N VAL A 130 -2.91 5.18 -0.26
CA VAL A 130 -4.24 5.04 -0.84
C VAL A 130 -4.17 4.51 -2.27
N SER A 131 -5.27 3.99 -2.77
CA SER A 131 -5.38 3.54 -4.16
C SER A 131 -5.37 4.72 -5.15
N GLY A 132 -5.07 4.45 -6.42
CA GLY A 132 -5.12 5.45 -7.49
C GLY A 132 -6.53 6.03 -7.70
N GLU A 133 -7.58 5.22 -7.46
CA GLU A 133 -8.97 5.68 -7.54
C GLU A 133 -9.29 6.73 -6.48
N ILE A 134 -8.76 6.54 -5.26
CA ILE A 134 -8.89 7.54 -4.18
C ILE A 134 -8.13 8.81 -4.55
N ILE A 135 -6.86 8.70 -5.02
CA ILE A 135 -6.07 9.87 -5.44
C ILE A 135 -6.85 10.69 -6.47
N SER A 136 -7.32 10.04 -7.53
CA SER A 136 -8.07 10.70 -8.60
C SER A 136 -9.31 11.45 -8.08
N ASN A 137 -9.98 10.90 -7.07
CA ASN A 137 -11.13 11.56 -6.46
C ASN A 137 -10.73 12.72 -5.54
N LEU A 138 -9.61 12.61 -4.81
CA LEU A 138 -9.11 13.65 -3.91
C LEU A 138 -8.50 14.84 -4.66
N GLU A 139 -8.11 14.69 -5.92
CA GLU A 139 -7.63 15.78 -6.78
C GLU A 139 -8.73 16.70 -7.26
N ARG A 140 -10.02 16.36 -7.08
CA ARG A 140 -11.13 17.26 -7.40
C ARG A 140 -11.06 18.53 -6.56
N TYR A 141 -11.56 19.63 -7.11
CA TYR A 141 -11.69 20.87 -6.36
C TYR A 141 -12.60 20.68 -5.14
N PHE A 142 -12.21 21.30 -4.03
CA PHE A 142 -13.00 21.24 -2.80
C PHE A 142 -14.30 22.04 -2.93
N SER A 143 -14.31 23.12 -3.70
CA SER A 143 -15.49 23.95 -3.96
C SER A 143 -15.58 24.28 -5.44
N ASP A 144 -16.76 24.10 -6.02
CA ASP A 144 -17.04 24.46 -7.42
C ASP A 144 -17.01 25.98 -7.64
N ASN A 145 -17.30 26.76 -6.59
CA ASN A 145 -17.34 28.22 -6.64
C ASN A 145 -15.97 28.87 -6.38
N PHE A 146 -15.08 28.17 -5.68
CA PHE A 146 -13.75 28.64 -5.32
C PHE A 146 -12.73 27.57 -5.68
N GLN A 147 -12.11 27.69 -6.84
CA GLN A 147 -11.08 26.75 -7.33
C GLN A 147 -9.73 26.97 -6.62
N SER A 148 -9.72 27.10 -5.30
CA SER A 148 -8.55 27.48 -4.51
C SER A 148 -7.87 26.32 -3.77
N GLY A 149 -8.28 25.08 -4.03
CA GLY A 149 -7.67 23.89 -3.41
C GLY A 149 -8.43 22.62 -3.76
N THR A 150 -7.72 21.52 -3.65
CA THR A 150 -8.27 20.17 -3.84
C THR A 150 -8.82 19.61 -2.53
N ILE A 151 -9.59 18.52 -2.63
CA ILE A 151 -10.02 17.76 -1.45
C ILE A 151 -8.79 17.25 -0.68
N MET A 152 -7.74 16.83 -1.40
CA MET A 152 -6.47 16.40 -0.83
C MET A 152 -5.84 17.49 0.03
N ASP A 153 -5.78 18.74 -0.48
CA ASP A 153 -5.21 19.87 0.28
C ASP A 153 -5.98 20.11 1.59
N GLU A 154 -7.30 19.95 1.57
CA GLU A 154 -8.12 20.11 2.76
C GLU A 154 -7.94 18.98 3.79
N ILE A 155 -7.66 17.76 3.33
CA ILE A 155 -7.34 16.63 4.22
C ILE A 155 -5.94 16.81 4.82
N LEU A 156 -4.96 17.28 4.04
CA LEU A 156 -3.60 17.55 4.53
C LEU A 156 -3.52 18.67 5.57
N LYS A 157 -4.54 19.55 5.64
CA LYS A 157 -4.67 20.55 6.72
C LYS A 157 -5.15 19.95 8.04
N LEU A 158 -5.61 18.70 8.06
CA LEU A 158 -6.04 18.05 9.29
C LEU A 158 -4.84 17.74 10.18
N THR A 159 -4.91 18.12 11.44
CA THR A 159 -3.86 17.80 12.41
C THR A 159 -3.64 16.31 12.50
N GLY A 160 -2.39 15.88 12.31
CA GLY A 160 -2.00 14.47 12.39
C GLY A 160 -2.00 13.74 11.05
N VAL A 161 -2.32 14.39 9.93
CA VAL A 161 -2.13 13.85 8.57
C VAL A 161 -0.91 14.54 7.97
N ALA A 162 0.20 13.81 7.84
CA ALA A 162 1.46 14.36 7.31
C ALA A 162 1.55 14.27 5.80
N ALA A 163 1.08 13.16 5.21
CA ALA A 163 1.14 12.93 3.78
C ALA A 163 0.06 11.96 3.30
N ILE A 164 -0.34 12.10 2.04
CA ILE A 164 -1.15 11.13 1.30
C ILE A 164 -0.34 10.70 0.10
N LYS A 165 -0.18 9.39 -0.11
CA LYS A 165 0.63 8.81 -1.18
C LYS A 165 -0.13 7.69 -1.88
N GLU A 166 0.02 7.61 -3.19
CA GLU A 166 -0.50 6.48 -3.96
C GLU A 166 0.36 5.23 -3.73
N ASP A 167 -0.30 4.08 -3.64
CA ASP A 167 0.35 2.77 -3.66
C ASP A 167 -0.38 1.84 -4.62
N SER A 168 0.36 1.27 -5.56
CA SER A 168 -0.17 0.42 -6.62
C SER A 168 -0.66 -0.96 -6.14
N GLN A 169 -0.39 -1.34 -4.91
CA GLN A 169 -0.89 -2.57 -4.31
C GLN A 169 -2.30 -2.41 -3.72
N LEU A 170 -2.75 -1.16 -3.57
CA LEU A 170 -4.08 -0.84 -3.07
C LEU A 170 -5.05 -0.63 -4.24
N SER A 171 -6.30 -1.03 -4.05
CA SER A 171 -7.34 -0.91 -5.05
C SER A 171 -8.69 -0.50 -4.42
N GLY A 172 -9.53 0.18 -5.20
CA GLY A 172 -10.83 0.63 -4.71
C GLY A 172 -10.72 1.51 -3.46
N ASN A 173 -11.54 1.28 -2.47
CA ASN A 173 -11.61 2.08 -1.24
C ASN A 173 -10.67 1.57 -0.14
N GLU A 174 -9.46 1.13 -0.51
CA GLU A 174 -8.43 0.66 0.44
C GLU A 174 -7.48 1.79 0.84
N ILE A 175 -7.20 1.86 2.14
CA ILE A 175 -6.26 2.82 2.74
C ILE A 175 -5.39 2.10 3.76
N VAL A 176 -4.08 2.32 3.72
CA VAL A 176 -3.15 1.90 4.78
C VAL A 176 -2.61 3.14 5.46
N ILE A 177 -2.80 3.23 6.77
CA ILE A 177 -2.34 4.35 7.57
C ILE A 177 -1.15 3.91 8.39
N VAL A 178 -0.02 4.61 8.19
CA VAL A 178 1.23 4.35 8.90
C VAL A 178 1.52 5.52 9.81
N PRO A 179 1.50 5.33 11.14
CA PRO A 179 1.95 6.35 12.07
C PRO A 179 3.46 6.56 11.93
N LEU A 180 3.89 7.81 11.90
CA LEU A 180 5.30 8.18 11.91
C LEU A 180 5.77 8.17 13.37
N GLY A 181 6.69 7.26 13.68
CA GLY A 181 7.26 7.13 15.02
C GLY A 181 8.40 8.08 15.31
#